data_b25487a4f9bb0324a1d1fdc8b67c42c3
#
_entry.id   b25487a4f9bb0324a1d1fdc8b67c42c3
#
_cell.length_a   1.000
_cell.length_b   1.000
_cell.length_c   1.000
_cell.angle_alpha   90.00
_cell.angle_beta   90.00
_cell.angle_gamma   90.00
#
_symmetry.space_group_name_H-M   'P 1'
#
loop_
_entity.id
_entity.type
_entity.pdbx_description
1 polymer ?
#
loop_
_entity_poly.entity_id
_entity_poly.type
_entity_poly.pdbx_seq_one_letter_code
_entity_poly.pdbx_strand_id
1 'polypeptide(L)'
;MPDEPLIKQLLKHQGLFMGYLVAMTRDLAAAEEVFQNVAVVILEQGAREPIRDFHAWAKEIVRRQALHYLRERSQARQRSMAPELMEGLSLVLDEVPADGAAGGGDRDALAQCLKGLPPRSRRIMALRYEKHRTFEDIADAVESSAQAIQRAISRIRKGLHDCVQARLLTAPGASRP
;
A
#
# COMPACT_ATOMS: atom_id res chain seq x y z
N MET A 1 7.90 24.37 -18.54
CA MET A 1 8.52 23.65 -17.41
C MET A 1 9.28 22.49 -18.01
N PRO A 2 10.58 22.28 -17.72
CA PRO A 2 11.25 21.08 -18.18
C PRO A 2 10.54 19.88 -17.55
N ASP A 3 10.11 18.92 -18.39
CA ASP A 3 9.43 17.73 -17.95
C ASP A 3 10.31 16.96 -16.95
N GLU A 4 9.83 16.84 -15.72
CA GLU A 4 10.50 16.03 -14.70
C GLU A 4 10.60 14.58 -15.19
N PRO A 5 11.79 13.93 -15.16
CA PRO A 5 11.96 12.58 -15.65
C PRO A 5 10.91 11.62 -15.06
N LEU A 6 10.31 10.77 -15.90
CA LEU A 6 9.26 9.83 -15.51
C LEU A 6 9.64 8.97 -14.31
N ILE A 7 10.90 8.53 -14.25
CA ILE A 7 11.40 7.75 -13.11
C ILE A 7 11.34 8.55 -11.81
N LYS A 8 11.63 9.84 -11.85
CA LYS A 8 11.58 10.70 -10.66
C LYS A 8 10.14 10.91 -10.19
N GLN A 9 9.21 11.08 -11.13
CA GLN A 9 7.78 11.16 -10.83
C GLN A 9 7.28 9.83 -10.26
N LEU A 10 7.68 8.68 -10.83
CA LEU A 10 7.33 7.36 -10.31
C LEU A 10 7.83 7.16 -8.87
N LEU A 11 9.09 7.54 -8.58
CA LEU A 11 9.67 7.41 -7.24
C LEU A 11 8.97 8.30 -6.21
N LYS A 12 8.48 9.48 -6.59
CA LYS A 12 7.66 10.32 -5.71
C LYS A 12 6.39 9.60 -5.24
N HIS A 13 5.77 8.82 -6.12
CA HIS A 13 4.51 8.11 -5.85
C HIS A 13 4.72 6.66 -5.42
N GLN A 14 5.98 6.19 -5.29
CA GLN A 14 6.30 4.80 -4.96
C GLN A 14 5.57 4.30 -3.71
N GLY A 15 5.53 5.09 -2.65
CA GLY A 15 4.89 4.71 -1.39
C GLY A 15 3.39 4.44 -1.54
N LEU A 16 2.69 5.27 -2.32
CA LEU A 16 1.27 5.10 -2.63
C LEU A 16 1.04 3.83 -3.45
N PHE A 17 1.78 3.68 -4.55
CA PHE A 17 1.62 2.55 -5.46
C PHE A 17 1.97 1.23 -4.78
N MET A 18 3.05 1.18 -4.01
CA MET A 18 3.41 0.01 -3.21
C MET A 18 2.35 -0.31 -2.16
N GLY A 19 1.81 0.69 -1.47
CA GLY A 19 0.72 0.49 -0.50
C GLY A 19 -0.51 -0.17 -1.16
N TYR A 20 -0.92 0.32 -2.33
CA TYR A 20 -2.00 -0.28 -3.10
C TYR A 20 -1.68 -1.72 -3.54
N LEU A 21 -0.49 -1.95 -4.10
CA LEU A 21 -0.07 -3.27 -4.57
C LEU A 21 0.01 -4.29 -3.43
N VAL A 22 0.55 -3.90 -2.26
CA VAL A 22 0.58 -4.77 -1.07
C VAL A 22 -0.84 -5.08 -0.57
N ALA A 23 -1.76 -4.10 -0.62
CA ALA A 23 -3.15 -4.34 -0.26
C ALA A 23 -3.83 -5.34 -1.21
N MET A 24 -3.56 -5.24 -2.52
CA MET A 24 -4.10 -6.11 -3.56
C MET A 24 -3.50 -7.52 -3.52
N THR A 25 -2.17 -7.63 -3.47
CA THR A 25 -1.47 -8.92 -3.53
C THR A 25 -1.41 -9.64 -2.18
N ARG A 26 -1.49 -8.90 -1.07
CA ARG A 26 -1.28 -9.35 0.30
C ARG A 26 0.11 -9.98 0.55
N ASP A 27 1.05 -9.66 -0.32
CA ASP A 27 2.40 -10.20 -0.33
C ASP A 27 3.34 -9.10 -0.82
N LEU A 28 4.37 -8.77 -0.02
CA LEU A 28 5.28 -7.68 -0.38
C LEU A 28 6.15 -8.04 -1.57
N ALA A 29 6.67 -9.28 -1.64
CA ALA A 29 7.50 -9.71 -2.76
C ALA A 29 6.71 -9.68 -4.08
N ALA A 30 5.45 -10.11 -4.04
CA ALA A 30 4.54 -9.99 -5.17
C ALA A 30 4.27 -8.51 -5.56
N ALA A 31 4.08 -7.65 -4.57
CA ALA A 31 3.89 -6.22 -4.82
C ALA A 31 5.13 -5.57 -5.45
N GLU A 32 6.33 -5.95 -5.02
CA GLU A 32 7.59 -5.49 -5.59
C GLU A 32 7.76 -5.96 -7.05
N GLU A 33 7.45 -7.22 -7.34
CA GLU A 33 7.44 -7.77 -8.70
C GLU A 33 6.50 -6.98 -9.62
N VAL A 34 5.25 -6.76 -9.17
CA VAL A 34 4.27 -5.98 -9.94
C VAL A 34 4.72 -4.53 -10.10
N PHE A 35 5.33 -3.92 -9.07
CA PHE A 35 5.84 -2.55 -9.16
C PHE A 35 6.99 -2.42 -10.16
N GLN A 36 7.88 -3.41 -10.26
CA GLN A 36 8.92 -3.44 -11.28
C GLN A 36 8.32 -3.49 -12.69
N ASN A 37 7.28 -4.31 -12.91
CA ASN A 37 6.56 -4.36 -14.18
C ASN A 37 5.86 -3.02 -14.49
N VAL A 38 5.27 -2.37 -13.49
CA VAL A 38 4.70 -1.03 -13.60
C VAL A 38 5.77 -0.03 -14.06
N ALA A 39 6.96 -0.07 -13.46
CA ALA A 39 8.06 0.83 -13.81
C ALA A 39 8.49 0.66 -15.28
N VAL A 40 8.63 -0.58 -15.74
CA VAL A 40 8.96 -0.89 -17.15
C VAL A 40 7.90 -0.31 -18.09
N VAL A 41 6.62 -0.59 -17.82
CA VAL A 41 5.50 -0.10 -18.65
C VAL A 41 5.46 1.44 -18.68
N ILE A 42 5.66 2.10 -17.54
CA ILE A 42 5.69 3.58 -17.46
C ILE A 42 6.82 4.14 -18.31
N LEU A 43 8.01 3.56 -18.25
CA LEU A 43 9.16 4.06 -19.01
C LEU A 43 9.00 3.81 -20.52
N GLU A 44 8.47 2.66 -20.90
CA GLU A 44 8.25 2.31 -22.31
C GLU A 44 7.13 3.13 -22.97
N GLN A 45 5.99 3.26 -22.30
CA GLN A 45 4.83 3.95 -22.84
C GLN A 45 4.99 5.47 -22.76
N GLY A 46 5.53 5.98 -21.65
CA GLY A 46 5.75 7.41 -21.47
C GLY A 46 6.78 8.02 -22.38
N ALA A 47 7.66 7.22 -23.00
CA ALA A 47 8.57 7.67 -24.05
C ALA A 47 7.87 7.91 -25.42
N ARG A 48 6.65 7.42 -25.59
CA ARG A 48 5.93 7.43 -26.90
C ARG A 48 4.91 8.55 -27.00
N GLU A 49 4.32 8.95 -25.89
CA GLU A 49 3.21 9.92 -25.87
C GLU A 49 3.38 10.97 -24.76
N PRO A 50 2.98 12.23 -24.98
CA PRO A 50 3.02 13.26 -23.96
C PRO A 50 1.99 12.96 -22.86
N ILE A 51 2.45 12.85 -21.64
CA ILE A 51 1.61 12.56 -20.46
C ILE A 51 1.16 13.89 -19.86
N ARG A 52 -0.15 14.17 -19.88
CA ARG A 52 -0.73 15.40 -19.31
C ARG A 52 -0.83 15.35 -17.78
N ASP A 53 -1.25 14.21 -17.26
CA ASP A 53 -1.38 13.94 -15.82
C ASP A 53 -0.70 12.61 -15.52
N PHE A 54 0.54 12.69 -15.04
CA PHE A 54 1.33 11.51 -14.71
C PHE A 54 0.66 10.67 -13.62
N HIS A 55 0.08 11.30 -12.60
CA HIS A 55 -0.48 10.59 -11.46
C HIS A 55 -1.72 9.77 -11.85
N ALA A 56 -2.67 10.36 -12.57
CA ALA A 56 -3.85 9.65 -13.05
C ALA A 56 -3.48 8.52 -14.03
N TRP A 57 -2.56 8.80 -14.95
CA TRP A 57 -2.08 7.81 -15.91
C TRP A 57 -1.33 6.65 -15.25
N ALA A 58 -0.43 6.93 -14.31
CA ALA A 58 0.32 5.91 -13.58
C ALA A 58 -0.59 5.05 -12.68
N LYS A 59 -1.60 5.63 -12.01
CA LYS A 59 -2.62 4.88 -11.26
C LYS A 59 -3.30 3.81 -12.12
N GLU A 60 -3.66 4.17 -13.35
CA GLU A 60 -4.33 3.23 -14.25
C GLU A 60 -3.40 2.07 -14.66
N ILE A 61 -2.10 2.36 -14.88
CA ILE A 61 -1.11 1.31 -15.15
C ILE A 61 -0.95 0.40 -13.94
N VAL A 62 -0.80 0.96 -12.73
CA VAL A 62 -0.70 0.20 -11.49
C VAL A 62 -1.90 -0.72 -11.30
N ARG A 63 -3.12 -0.20 -11.49
CA ARG A 63 -4.36 -0.96 -11.40
C ARG A 63 -4.39 -2.13 -12.39
N ARG A 64 -4.07 -1.87 -13.67
CA ARG A 64 -4.02 -2.90 -14.71
C ARG A 64 -3.01 -4.01 -14.40
N GLN A 65 -1.81 -3.65 -13.99
CA GLN A 65 -0.76 -4.62 -13.65
C GLN A 65 -1.14 -5.45 -12.42
N ALA A 66 -1.73 -4.84 -11.40
CA ALA A 66 -2.23 -5.57 -10.23
C ALA A 66 -3.33 -6.59 -10.60
N LEU A 67 -4.31 -6.17 -11.42
CA LEU A 67 -5.38 -7.05 -11.89
C LEU A 67 -4.87 -8.18 -12.77
N HIS A 68 -3.91 -7.90 -13.65
CA HIS A 68 -3.25 -8.91 -14.50
C HIS A 68 -2.58 -9.97 -13.61
N TYR A 69 -1.75 -9.56 -12.68
CA TYR A 69 -1.06 -10.44 -11.74
C TYR A 69 -2.05 -11.32 -10.95
N LEU A 70 -3.13 -10.73 -10.45
CA LEU A 70 -4.14 -11.48 -9.69
C LEU A 70 -4.89 -12.49 -10.55
N ARG A 71 -5.17 -12.18 -11.82
CA ARG A 71 -5.82 -13.13 -12.76
C ARG A 71 -4.93 -14.31 -13.09
N GLU A 72 -3.65 -14.08 -13.38
CA GLU A 72 -2.70 -15.16 -13.64
C GLU A 72 -2.55 -16.08 -12.42
N ARG A 73 -2.49 -15.49 -11.22
CA ARG A 73 -2.33 -16.26 -10.00
C ARG A 73 -3.63 -16.91 -9.51
N SER A 74 -4.80 -16.36 -9.85
CA SER A 74 -6.11 -16.96 -9.53
C SER A 74 -6.37 -18.24 -10.32
N GLN A 75 -5.83 -18.34 -11.54
CA GLN A 75 -5.83 -19.59 -12.30
C GLN A 75 -4.99 -20.69 -11.64
N ALA A 76 -3.97 -20.31 -10.83
CA ALA A 76 -3.11 -21.24 -10.10
C ALA A 76 -3.59 -21.56 -8.68
N ARG A 77 -4.40 -20.69 -8.06
CA ARG A 77 -4.95 -20.84 -6.69
C ARG A 77 -6.37 -20.31 -6.64
N GLN A 78 -7.35 -21.15 -6.38
CA GLN A 78 -8.79 -20.89 -6.24
C GLN A 78 -9.21 -19.86 -5.15
N ARG A 79 -8.41 -18.85 -4.87
CA ARG A 79 -8.70 -17.77 -3.91
C ARG A 79 -8.58 -16.41 -4.58
N SER A 80 -9.58 -16.07 -5.39
CA SER A 80 -9.71 -14.68 -5.87
C SER A 80 -10.11 -13.76 -4.72
N MET A 81 -9.58 -12.54 -4.73
CA MET A 81 -10.07 -11.46 -3.87
C MET A 81 -11.52 -11.14 -4.25
N ALA A 82 -12.38 -10.89 -3.25
CA ALA A 82 -13.77 -10.51 -3.52
C ALA A 82 -13.81 -9.25 -4.40
N PRO A 83 -14.66 -9.19 -5.43
CA PRO A 83 -14.76 -8.05 -6.35
C PRO A 83 -14.99 -6.72 -5.62
N GLU A 84 -15.81 -6.73 -4.57
CA GLU A 84 -16.14 -5.55 -3.76
C GLU A 84 -14.90 -4.99 -3.03
N LEU A 85 -13.99 -5.86 -2.60
CA LEU A 85 -12.74 -5.44 -1.97
C LEU A 85 -11.78 -4.82 -2.99
N MET A 86 -11.74 -5.35 -4.22
CA MET A 86 -10.95 -4.80 -5.31
C MET A 86 -11.44 -3.42 -5.73
N GLU A 87 -12.76 -3.25 -5.82
CA GLU A 87 -13.40 -1.97 -6.12
C GLU A 87 -13.11 -0.96 -4.99
N GLY A 88 -13.29 -1.33 -3.74
CA GLY A 88 -12.98 -0.47 -2.59
C GLY A 88 -11.52 -0.01 -2.56
N LEU A 89 -10.56 -0.89 -2.87
CA LEU A 89 -9.14 -0.52 -2.96
C LEU A 89 -8.85 0.42 -4.14
N SER A 90 -9.56 0.26 -5.25
CA SER A 90 -9.45 1.16 -6.40
C SER A 90 -9.97 2.56 -6.08
N LEU A 91 -11.09 2.67 -5.38
CA LEU A 91 -11.63 3.96 -4.91
C LEU A 91 -10.65 4.67 -3.99
N VAL A 92 -10.07 3.96 -3.01
CA VAL A 92 -9.06 4.54 -2.11
C VAL A 92 -7.85 5.05 -2.90
N LEU A 93 -7.40 4.33 -3.93
CA LEU A 93 -6.31 4.78 -4.78
C LEU A 93 -6.68 6.08 -5.54
N ASP A 94 -7.93 6.21 -5.98
CA ASP A 94 -8.40 7.38 -6.72
C ASP A 94 -8.56 8.62 -5.83
N GLU A 95 -8.90 8.44 -4.55
CA GLU A 95 -9.05 9.52 -3.57
C GLU A 95 -7.71 10.14 -3.12
N VAL A 96 -6.58 9.42 -3.29
CA VAL A 96 -5.27 9.96 -2.90
C VAL A 96 -4.81 11.02 -3.91
N PRO A 97 -4.52 12.26 -3.46
CA PRO A 97 -4.11 13.37 -4.33
C PRO A 97 -2.80 13.10 -5.07
N ALA A 98 -2.60 13.78 -6.21
CA ALA A 98 -1.40 13.65 -7.05
C ALA A 98 -0.11 14.12 -6.36
N ASP A 99 -0.21 15.09 -5.49
CA ASP A 99 0.86 15.56 -4.63
C ASP A 99 1.16 14.59 -3.47
N GLY A 100 0.57 13.41 -3.54
CA GLY A 100 0.70 12.20 -2.72
C GLY A 100 1.96 12.03 -1.91
N ALA A 101 2.43 13.14 -1.52
CA ALA A 101 3.19 13.26 -0.31
C ALA A 101 2.29 12.72 0.81
N ALA A 102 2.41 11.44 1.12
CA ALA A 102 2.48 11.14 2.52
C ALA A 102 3.51 12.16 3.03
N GLY A 103 3.04 13.34 3.38
CA GLY A 103 3.86 14.43 3.90
C GLY A 103 4.70 13.83 5.00
N GLY A 104 5.92 14.31 5.23
CA GLY A 104 6.75 13.77 6.32
C GLY A 104 5.96 13.58 7.61
N GLY A 105 4.89 14.37 7.82
CA GLY A 105 3.94 14.26 8.93
C GLY A 105 3.20 12.93 9.03
N ASP A 106 2.79 12.32 7.92
CA ASP A 106 2.08 11.02 7.95
C ASP A 106 3.02 9.90 8.39
N ARG A 107 4.27 9.92 7.90
CA ARG A 107 5.29 8.95 8.29
C ARG A 107 5.69 9.09 9.75
N ASP A 108 5.87 10.32 10.21
CA ASP A 108 6.21 10.61 11.60
C ASP A 108 5.06 10.24 12.54
N ALA A 109 3.82 10.58 12.18
CA ALA A 109 2.62 10.19 12.91
C ALA A 109 2.51 8.66 13.00
N LEU A 110 2.68 7.94 11.87
CA LEU A 110 2.67 6.48 11.85
C LEU A 110 3.78 5.88 12.71
N ALA A 111 5.00 6.40 12.61
CA ALA A 111 6.14 5.92 13.40
C ALA A 111 5.87 6.06 14.91
N GLN A 112 5.26 7.18 15.33
CA GLN A 112 4.87 7.39 16.71
C GLN A 112 3.74 6.45 17.15
N CYS A 113 2.73 6.24 16.29
CA CYS A 113 1.63 5.31 16.58
C CYS A 113 2.12 3.86 16.68
N LEU A 114 3.07 3.45 15.84
CA LEU A 114 3.71 2.13 15.92
C LEU A 114 4.48 1.94 17.23
N LYS A 115 5.21 2.97 17.70
CA LYS A 115 5.88 2.95 19.02
C LYS A 115 4.90 2.78 20.19
N GLY A 116 3.68 3.30 20.05
CA GLY A 116 2.62 3.18 21.05
C GLY A 116 1.91 1.82 21.08
N LEU A 117 2.16 0.93 20.13
CA LEU A 117 1.53 -0.39 20.13
C LEU A 117 1.98 -1.25 21.31
N PRO A 118 1.06 -2.06 21.90
CA PRO A 118 1.43 -3.08 22.89
C PRO A 118 2.48 -4.03 22.33
N PRO A 119 3.38 -4.59 23.17
CA PRO A 119 4.50 -5.43 22.69
C PRO A 119 4.06 -6.60 21.82
N ARG A 120 2.97 -7.28 22.18
CA ARG A 120 2.42 -8.39 21.39
C ARG A 120 1.94 -7.92 20.01
N SER A 121 1.25 -6.78 19.93
CA SER A 121 0.77 -6.22 18.66
C SER A 121 1.94 -5.81 17.78
N ARG A 122 2.96 -5.18 18.35
CA ARG A 122 4.20 -4.81 17.63
C ARG A 122 4.90 -6.04 17.08
N ARG A 123 5.02 -7.12 17.86
CA ARG A 123 5.62 -8.39 17.41
C ARG A 123 4.85 -9.00 16.25
N ILE A 124 3.51 -9.02 16.30
CA ILE A 124 2.66 -9.52 15.20
C ILE A 124 2.88 -8.69 13.94
N MET A 125 2.92 -7.36 14.05
CA MET A 125 3.16 -6.47 12.91
C MET A 125 4.55 -6.67 12.32
N ALA A 126 5.60 -6.76 13.16
CA ALA A 126 6.96 -7.03 12.69
C ALA A 126 7.06 -8.39 11.97
N LEU A 127 6.47 -9.46 12.52
CA LEU A 127 6.45 -10.76 11.87
C LEU A 127 5.75 -10.70 10.50
N ARG A 128 4.66 -9.94 10.39
CA ARG A 128 3.89 -9.83 9.14
C ARG A 128 4.60 -8.99 8.09
N TYR A 129 5.12 -7.81 8.47
CA TYR A 129 5.57 -6.78 7.52
C TYR A 129 7.09 -6.72 7.35
N GLU A 130 7.87 -7.07 8.37
CA GLU A 130 9.34 -7.08 8.28
C GLU A 130 9.88 -8.48 7.95
N LYS A 131 9.21 -9.54 8.47
CA LYS A 131 9.64 -10.93 8.29
C LYS A 131 8.80 -11.71 7.27
N HIS A 132 7.81 -11.06 6.67
CA HIS A 132 6.92 -11.62 5.61
C HIS A 132 6.30 -12.98 5.96
N ARG A 133 6.03 -13.23 7.26
CA ARG A 133 5.46 -14.49 7.72
C ARG A 133 4.00 -14.64 7.33
N THR A 134 3.56 -15.87 7.08
CA THR A 134 2.15 -16.21 6.88
C THR A 134 1.36 -16.04 8.17
N PHE A 135 0.03 -16.09 8.10
CA PHE A 135 -0.79 -16.04 9.32
C PHE A 135 -0.60 -17.28 10.18
N GLU A 136 -0.35 -18.42 9.56
CA GLU A 136 -0.03 -19.70 10.19
C GLU A 136 1.30 -19.61 10.96
N ASP A 137 2.37 -19.16 10.31
CA ASP A 137 3.69 -18.97 10.94
C ASP A 137 3.63 -17.99 12.13
N ILE A 138 2.85 -16.92 11.99
CA ILE A 138 2.67 -15.94 13.08
C ILE A 138 1.87 -16.57 14.22
N ALA A 139 0.84 -17.34 13.90
CA ALA A 139 0.01 -18.02 14.90
C ALA A 139 0.85 -18.97 15.74
N ASP A 140 1.71 -19.76 15.13
CA ASP A 140 2.65 -20.66 15.80
C ASP A 140 3.65 -19.88 16.68
N ALA A 141 4.21 -18.77 16.17
CA ALA A 141 5.18 -17.95 16.88
C ALA A 141 4.64 -17.20 18.11
N VAL A 142 3.31 -17.00 18.18
CA VAL A 142 2.64 -16.27 19.29
C VAL A 142 1.57 -17.11 20.01
N GLU A 143 1.57 -18.42 19.80
CA GLU A 143 0.65 -19.38 20.41
C GLU A 143 -0.82 -18.97 20.25
N SER A 144 -1.27 -18.89 18.98
CA SER A 144 -2.60 -18.42 18.62
C SER A 144 -3.15 -19.20 17.42
N SER A 145 -4.31 -18.83 16.89
CA SER A 145 -4.82 -19.37 15.63
C SER A 145 -4.63 -18.36 14.49
N ALA A 146 -4.45 -18.86 13.26
CA ALA A 146 -4.32 -18.02 12.07
C ALA A 146 -5.48 -17.03 11.91
N GLN A 147 -6.72 -17.49 12.23
CA GLN A 147 -7.90 -16.64 12.21
C GLN A 147 -7.85 -15.53 13.27
N ALA A 148 -7.34 -15.85 14.48
CA ALA A 148 -7.17 -14.85 15.54
C ALA A 148 -6.10 -13.82 15.15
N ILE A 149 -5.01 -14.23 14.49
CA ILE A 149 -3.97 -13.34 13.96
C ILE A 149 -4.54 -12.42 12.88
N GLN A 150 -5.31 -12.95 11.95
CA GLN A 150 -5.96 -12.12 10.90
C GLN A 150 -6.86 -11.04 11.51
N ARG A 151 -7.68 -11.39 12.50
CA ARG A 151 -8.53 -10.43 13.23
C ARG A 151 -7.70 -9.42 14.04
N ALA A 152 -6.61 -9.88 14.66
CA ALA A 152 -5.71 -9.00 15.42
C ALA A 152 -5.06 -7.96 14.50
N ILE A 153 -4.52 -8.37 13.36
CA ILE A 153 -3.92 -7.46 12.36
C ILE A 153 -4.95 -6.45 11.85
N SER A 154 -6.18 -6.87 11.56
CA SER A 154 -7.26 -5.96 11.14
C SER A 154 -7.55 -4.90 12.20
N ARG A 155 -7.66 -5.30 13.49
CA ARG A 155 -7.86 -4.35 14.60
C ARG A 155 -6.67 -3.41 14.80
N ILE A 156 -5.43 -3.92 14.70
CA ILE A 156 -4.23 -3.11 14.83
C ILE A 156 -4.17 -2.07 13.71
N ARG A 157 -4.46 -2.45 12.46
CA ARG A 157 -4.52 -1.53 11.33
C ARG A 157 -5.53 -0.41 11.56
N LYS A 158 -6.75 -0.76 11.99
CA LYS A 158 -7.77 0.24 12.31
C LYS A 158 -7.29 1.19 13.41
N GLY A 159 -6.76 0.67 14.51
CA GLY A 159 -6.23 1.51 15.59
C GLY A 159 -5.06 2.40 15.17
N LEU A 160 -4.17 1.92 14.28
CA LEU A 160 -3.11 2.73 13.71
C LEU A 160 -3.67 3.83 12.81
N HIS A 161 -4.64 3.52 11.96
CA HIS A 161 -5.32 4.52 11.13
C HIS A 161 -5.94 5.62 12.00
N ASP A 162 -6.72 5.25 13.00
CA ASP A 162 -7.38 6.21 13.90
C ASP A 162 -6.35 7.07 14.66
N CYS A 163 -5.25 6.46 15.13
CA CYS A 163 -4.14 7.16 15.79
C CYS A 163 -3.45 8.17 14.86
N VAL A 164 -3.15 7.79 13.62
CA VAL A 164 -2.52 8.66 12.62
C VAL A 164 -3.43 9.84 12.30
N GLN A 165 -4.71 9.59 12.03
CA GLN A 165 -5.69 10.65 11.76
C GLN A 165 -5.78 11.66 12.92
N ALA A 166 -5.86 11.16 14.15
CA ALA A 166 -5.90 12.03 15.33
C ALA A 166 -4.64 12.91 15.45
N ARG A 167 -3.45 12.37 15.13
CA ARG A 167 -2.20 13.14 15.17
C ARG A 167 -2.11 14.18 14.07
N LEU A 168 -2.56 13.86 12.87
CA LEU A 168 -2.57 14.79 11.74
C LEU A 168 -3.52 15.97 11.99
N LEU A 169 -4.66 15.73 12.66
CA LEU A 169 -5.59 16.76 13.03
C LEU A 169 -5.05 17.68 14.16
N THR A 170 -4.15 17.18 15.00
CA THR A 170 -3.56 17.92 16.12
C THR A 170 -2.20 18.54 15.80
N ALA A 171 -1.62 18.26 14.63
CA ALA A 171 -0.35 18.85 14.22
C ALA A 171 -0.49 20.37 13.99
N PRO A 172 0.34 21.22 14.63
CA PRO A 172 0.32 22.65 14.39
C PRO A 172 0.85 22.92 12.97
N GLY A 173 -0.04 23.26 12.05
CA GLY A 173 0.31 23.58 10.65
C GLY A 173 -0.70 23.06 9.60
N ALA A 174 -1.74 22.34 9.98
CA ALA A 174 -2.83 21.98 9.08
C ALA A 174 -3.76 23.18 8.86
N SER A 175 -3.27 24.21 8.17
CA SER A 175 -4.16 25.23 7.61
C SER A 175 -4.91 24.57 6.45
N ARG A 176 -6.20 24.34 6.66
CA ARG A 176 -7.14 24.04 5.58
C ARG A 176 -7.27 25.25 4.67
N PRO A 177 -7.34 25.08 3.32
CA PRO A 177 -7.84 26.10 2.42
C PRO A 177 -9.32 26.37 2.63
#